data_131a0d98ac25a968f24822f15a4342ca
#
_entry.id   131a0d98ac25a968f24822f15a4342ca
#
_cell.length_a   1.000
_cell.length_b   1.000
_cell.length_c   1.000
_cell.angle_alpha   90.00
_cell.angle_beta   90.00
_cell.angle_gamma   90.00
#
_symmetry.space_group_name_H-M   'P 1'
#
loop_
_entity.id
_entity.type
_entity.pdbx_description
1 polymer ?
#
loop_
_entity_poly.entity_id
_entity_poly.type
_entity_poly.pdbx_seq_one_letter_code
_entity_poly.pdbx_strand_id
1 'polypeptide(L)'
;KKVTELSGGQKQLLNLASVMAMQPSVLILDEPTAVLTPQETEKLFNILRRMRDDGKCIIIIPHKLHEVLSLSDRVSVLRKGEYVGTVNTKETNESQLTEMMVGKKIELNIQRNEPHDTADRLVVNNITCFDRMGATVLDNVSFTAKSGEILGIAGIAGSGQRELLESIAGLQRLEFGDIFYFDPKTNKKESLRDKTPMQIRQMGVRLSFVPED
;
A
#
# COMPACT_ATOMS: atom_id res chain seq x y z
N LYS A 1 -22.23 2.99 -15.05
CA LYS A 1 -21.05 2.12 -15.20
C LYS A 1 -21.49 0.68 -14.97
N LYS A 2 -21.02 -0.26 -15.78
CA LYS A 2 -21.23 -1.69 -15.53
C LYS A 2 -20.37 -2.12 -14.33
N VAL A 3 -20.81 -3.15 -13.58
CA VAL A 3 -20.06 -3.66 -12.39
C VAL A 3 -18.63 -4.09 -12.77
N THR A 4 -18.41 -4.52 -14.01
CA THR A 4 -17.10 -4.88 -14.55
C THR A 4 -16.13 -3.70 -14.69
N GLU A 5 -16.65 -2.47 -14.73
CA GLU A 5 -15.87 -1.22 -14.89
C GLU A 5 -15.53 -0.55 -13.55
N LEU A 6 -15.95 -1.15 -12.43
CA LEU A 6 -15.68 -0.64 -11.10
C LEU A 6 -14.27 -1.02 -10.63
N SER A 7 -13.61 -0.09 -9.92
CA SER A 7 -12.37 -0.39 -9.20
C SER A 7 -12.59 -1.43 -8.09
N GLY A 8 -11.52 -2.06 -7.59
CA GLY A 8 -11.60 -3.00 -6.47
C GLY A 8 -12.34 -2.43 -5.27
N GLY A 9 -12.00 -1.20 -4.85
CA GLY A 9 -12.70 -0.51 -3.75
C GLY A 9 -14.18 -0.23 -4.04
N GLN A 10 -14.53 0.17 -5.26
CA GLN A 10 -15.93 0.38 -5.65
C GLN A 10 -16.74 -0.93 -5.64
N LYS A 11 -16.15 -2.05 -6.07
CA LYS A 11 -16.78 -3.37 -5.97
C LYS A 11 -17.00 -3.78 -4.53
N GLN A 12 -16.01 -3.55 -3.67
CA GLN A 12 -16.10 -3.83 -2.22
C GLN A 12 -17.22 -3.03 -1.57
N LEU A 13 -17.31 -1.73 -1.85
CA LEU A 13 -18.39 -0.86 -1.35
C LEU A 13 -19.77 -1.30 -1.86
N LEU A 14 -19.87 -1.75 -3.11
CA LEU A 14 -21.13 -2.27 -3.66
C LEU A 14 -21.55 -3.57 -2.95
N ASN A 15 -20.62 -4.49 -2.72
CA ASN A 15 -20.89 -5.72 -1.99
C ASN A 15 -21.37 -5.41 -0.56
N LEU A 16 -20.66 -4.51 0.14
CA LEU A 16 -21.07 -4.05 1.46
C LEU A 16 -22.47 -3.42 1.45
N ALA A 17 -22.76 -2.54 0.50
CA ALA A 17 -24.09 -1.93 0.36
C ALA A 17 -25.19 -2.98 0.16
N SER A 18 -24.91 -4.02 -0.64
CA SER A 18 -25.85 -5.12 -0.90
C SER A 18 -26.14 -5.92 0.38
N VAL A 19 -25.12 -6.25 1.17
CA VAL A 19 -25.27 -6.96 2.45
C VAL A 19 -26.01 -6.10 3.48
N MET A 20 -25.72 -4.80 3.52
CA MET A 20 -26.36 -3.86 4.45
C MET A 20 -27.84 -3.65 4.13
N ALA A 21 -28.22 -3.66 2.84
CA ALA A 21 -29.62 -3.58 2.42
C ALA A 21 -30.49 -4.73 2.95
N MET A 22 -29.86 -5.87 3.30
CA MET A 22 -30.56 -7.02 3.92
C MET A 22 -30.83 -6.81 5.41
N GLN A 23 -30.38 -5.72 6.01
CA GLN A 23 -30.54 -5.37 7.44
C GLN A 23 -30.18 -6.51 8.40
N PRO A 24 -28.99 -7.11 8.31
CA PRO A 24 -28.62 -8.25 9.12
C PRO A 24 -28.59 -7.88 10.62
N SER A 25 -28.96 -8.81 11.49
CA SER A 25 -28.78 -8.65 12.94
C SER A 25 -27.33 -8.81 13.37
N VAL A 26 -26.57 -9.64 12.63
CA VAL A 26 -25.12 -9.86 12.81
C VAL A 26 -24.42 -9.65 11.47
N LEU A 27 -23.42 -8.79 11.46
CA LEU A 27 -22.59 -8.51 10.30
C LEU A 27 -21.15 -8.95 10.59
N ILE A 28 -20.58 -9.79 9.72
CA ILE A 28 -19.19 -10.25 9.81
C ILE A 28 -18.43 -9.73 8.60
N LEU A 29 -17.34 -9.03 8.84
CA LEU A 29 -16.49 -8.42 7.83
C LEU A 29 -15.05 -8.89 7.99
N ASP A 30 -14.53 -9.56 6.97
CA ASP A 30 -13.14 -9.99 6.89
C ASP A 30 -12.38 -9.05 5.92
N GLU A 31 -11.35 -8.38 6.44
CA GLU A 31 -10.51 -7.39 5.76
C GLU A 31 -11.27 -6.37 4.86
N PRO A 32 -12.34 -5.73 5.36
CA PRO A 32 -13.20 -4.91 4.52
C PRO A 32 -12.53 -3.63 3.99
N THR A 33 -11.38 -3.27 4.52
CA THR A 33 -10.64 -2.02 4.21
C THR A 33 -9.42 -2.23 3.32
N ALA A 34 -9.08 -3.48 2.96
CA ALA A 34 -7.83 -3.82 2.26
C ALA A 34 -7.62 -3.04 0.94
N VAL A 35 -8.69 -2.75 0.21
CA VAL A 35 -8.65 -2.07 -1.09
C VAL A 35 -9.29 -0.67 -1.05
N LEU A 36 -9.61 -0.16 0.14
CA LEU A 36 -10.24 1.15 0.32
C LEU A 36 -9.20 2.25 0.56
N THR A 37 -9.49 3.42 0.04
CA THR A 37 -8.76 4.65 0.42
C THR A 37 -9.08 5.04 1.87
N PRO A 38 -8.24 5.85 2.55
CA PRO A 38 -8.53 6.32 3.90
C PRO A 38 -9.90 7.01 4.03
N GLN A 39 -10.31 7.80 3.02
CA GLN A 39 -11.61 8.47 2.99
C GLN A 39 -12.78 7.49 2.85
N GLU A 40 -12.62 6.42 2.07
CA GLU A 40 -13.61 5.36 1.92
C GLU A 40 -13.70 4.52 3.20
N THR A 41 -12.57 4.22 3.84
CA THR A 41 -12.51 3.54 5.14
C THR A 41 -13.28 4.31 6.21
N GLU A 42 -13.09 5.63 6.31
CA GLU A 42 -13.81 6.44 7.28
C GLU A 42 -15.34 6.48 7.00
N LYS A 43 -15.73 6.54 5.73
CA LYS A 43 -17.15 6.43 5.34
C LYS A 43 -17.74 5.08 5.78
N LEU A 44 -17.02 3.98 5.54
CA LEU A 44 -17.43 2.65 5.98
C LEU A 44 -17.57 2.61 7.51
N PHE A 45 -16.58 3.11 8.26
CA PHE A 45 -16.60 3.12 9.72
C PHE A 45 -17.77 3.92 10.28
N ASN A 46 -18.11 5.05 9.67
CA ASN A 46 -19.26 5.84 10.06
C ASN A 46 -20.59 5.09 9.85
N ILE A 47 -20.68 4.27 8.81
CA ILE A 47 -21.84 3.42 8.57
C ILE A 47 -21.90 2.32 9.63
N LEU A 48 -20.77 1.64 9.91
CA LEU A 48 -20.73 0.58 10.91
C LEU A 48 -21.05 1.09 12.32
N ARG A 49 -20.57 2.30 12.69
CA ARG A 49 -20.94 2.93 13.97
C ARG A 49 -22.46 3.16 14.07
N ARG A 50 -23.11 3.66 13.01
CA ARG A 50 -24.57 3.82 12.99
C ARG A 50 -25.28 2.48 13.16
N MET A 51 -24.85 1.44 12.43
CA MET A 51 -25.45 0.10 12.58
C MET A 51 -25.30 -0.45 14.00
N ARG A 52 -24.13 -0.25 14.64
CA ARG A 52 -23.93 -0.58 16.05
C ARG A 52 -24.90 0.18 16.95
N ASP A 53 -25.06 1.47 16.73
CA ASP A 53 -25.97 2.35 17.51
C ASP A 53 -27.43 1.95 17.30
N ASP A 54 -27.78 1.37 16.14
CA ASP A 54 -29.08 0.76 15.84
C ASP A 54 -29.21 -0.67 16.43
N GLY A 55 -28.27 -1.11 17.29
CA GLY A 55 -28.34 -2.39 18.01
C GLY A 55 -27.88 -3.60 17.20
N LYS A 56 -27.20 -3.41 16.07
CA LYS A 56 -26.64 -4.52 15.28
C LYS A 56 -25.33 -5.02 15.89
N CYS A 57 -25.11 -6.34 15.82
CA CYS A 57 -23.83 -6.94 16.20
C CYS A 57 -22.88 -6.92 15.01
N ILE A 58 -21.65 -6.40 15.20
CA ILE A 58 -20.65 -6.30 14.15
C ILE A 58 -19.38 -7.02 14.61
N ILE A 59 -18.89 -7.93 13.77
CA ILE A 59 -17.59 -8.59 13.92
C ILE A 59 -16.73 -8.15 12.75
N ILE A 60 -15.57 -7.57 13.03
CA ILE A 60 -14.65 -7.10 12.01
C ILE A 60 -13.26 -7.69 12.25
N ILE A 61 -12.61 -8.14 11.17
CA ILE A 61 -11.26 -8.71 11.19
C ILE A 61 -10.39 -7.84 10.24
N PRO A 62 -9.87 -6.70 10.70
CA PRO A 62 -8.96 -5.88 9.91
C PRO A 62 -7.52 -6.36 10.09
N HIS A 63 -6.66 -6.03 9.13
CA HIS A 63 -5.21 -6.30 9.22
C HIS A 63 -4.41 -5.15 9.85
N LYS A 64 -5.04 -4.00 10.11
CA LYS A 64 -4.41 -2.81 10.70
C LYS A 64 -4.92 -2.56 12.12
N LEU A 65 -4.01 -2.58 13.10
CA LEU A 65 -4.39 -2.42 14.52
C LEU A 65 -5.03 -1.07 14.82
N HIS A 66 -4.61 0.01 14.15
CA HIS A 66 -5.24 1.32 14.33
C HIS A 66 -6.71 1.33 13.91
N GLU A 67 -7.10 0.53 12.90
CA GLU A 67 -8.50 0.38 12.49
C GLU A 67 -9.32 -0.31 13.57
N VAL A 68 -8.76 -1.37 14.19
CA VAL A 68 -9.38 -2.05 15.34
C VAL A 68 -9.64 -1.07 16.46
N LEU A 69 -8.61 -0.32 16.86
CA LEU A 69 -8.69 0.62 17.97
C LEU A 69 -9.64 1.79 17.71
N SER A 70 -9.79 2.22 16.45
CA SER A 70 -10.66 3.35 16.08
C SER A 70 -12.14 2.99 15.99
N LEU A 71 -12.46 1.71 15.70
CA LEU A 71 -13.83 1.28 15.40
C LEU A 71 -14.45 0.40 16.49
N SER A 72 -13.67 -0.56 17.02
CA SER A 72 -14.21 -1.61 17.91
C SER A 72 -14.40 -1.13 19.34
N ASP A 73 -15.38 -1.66 20.05
CA ASP A 73 -15.58 -1.43 21.48
C ASP A 73 -14.65 -2.36 22.31
N ARG A 74 -14.40 -3.57 21.80
CA ARG A 74 -13.49 -4.57 22.41
C ARG A 74 -12.81 -5.39 21.35
N VAL A 75 -11.65 -5.93 21.68
CA VAL A 75 -10.81 -6.75 20.78
C VAL A 75 -10.58 -8.12 21.39
N SER A 76 -10.89 -9.17 20.65
CA SER A 76 -10.50 -10.55 20.97
C SER A 76 -9.24 -10.90 20.18
N VAL A 77 -8.21 -11.36 20.87
CA VAL A 77 -6.92 -11.71 20.26
C VAL A 77 -6.81 -13.21 20.09
N LEU A 78 -6.46 -13.62 18.87
CA LEU A 78 -6.11 -14.99 18.51
C LEU A 78 -4.61 -15.07 18.20
N ARG A 79 -3.97 -16.15 18.62
CA ARG A 79 -2.57 -16.44 18.30
C ARG A 79 -2.40 -17.92 17.98
N LYS A 80 -1.96 -18.22 16.76
CA LYS A 80 -1.81 -19.62 16.27
C LYS A 80 -3.04 -20.50 16.45
N GLY A 81 -4.24 -19.91 16.28
CA GLY A 81 -5.51 -20.60 16.45
C GLY A 81 -6.02 -20.66 17.89
N GLU A 82 -5.25 -20.20 18.87
CA GLU A 82 -5.64 -20.18 20.28
C GLU A 82 -6.20 -18.81 20.68
N TYR A 83 -7.24 -18.83 21.51
CA TYR A 83 -7.78 -17.60 22.11
C TYR A 83 -6.86 -17.12 23.24
N VAL A 84 -6.36 -15.89 23.11
CA VAL A 84 -5.45 -15.28 24.08
C VAL A 84 -6.20 -14.47 25.14
N GLY A 85 -7.25 -13.76 24.73
CA GLY A 85 -8.05 -12.93 25.62
C GLY A 85 -8.85 -11.87 24.86
N THR A 86 -9.71 -11.16 25.60
CA THR A 86 -10.47 -10.00 25.10
C THR A 86 -10.19 -8.80 25.97
N VAL A 87 -9.94 -7.65 25.34
CA VAL A 87 -9.68 -6.38 26.00
C VAL A 87 -10.60 -5.28 25.47
N ASN A 88 -10.94 -4.29 26.31
CA ASN A 88 -11.65 -3.09 25.86
C ASN A 88 -10.70 -2.17 25.08
N THR A 89 -11.12 -1.64 23.95
CA THR A 89 -10.28 -0.76 23.13
C THR A 89 -9.88 0.54 23.85
N LYS A 90 -10.72 1.02 24.75
CA LYS A 90 -10.42 2.22 25.58
C LYS A 90 -9.32 1.99 26.63
N GLU A 91 -9.01 0.75 26.96
CA GLU A 91 -8.08 0.34 28.02
C GLU A 91 -6.80 -0.29 27.46
N THR A 92 -6.66 -0.32 26.14
CA THR A 92 -5.52 -0.93 25.45
C THR A 92 -4.93 0.00 24.40
N ASN A 93 -3.79 -0.40 23.86
CA ASN A 93 -3.10 0.30 22.79
C ASN A 93 -2.46 -0.68 21.80
N GLU A 94 -1.92 -0.14 20.71
CA GLU A 94 -1.34 -0.94 19.64
C GLU A 94 -0.19 -1.84 20.11
N SER A 95 0.65 -1.35 21.02
CA SER A 95 1.77 -2.11 21.58
C SER A 95 1.31 -3.32 22.39
N GLN A 96 0.30 -3.13 23.25
CA GLN A 96 -0.27 -4.23 24.05
C GLN A 96 -0.97 -5.28 23.19
N LEU A 97 -1.74 -4.86 22.18
CA LEU A 97 -2.35 -5.79 21.24
C LEU A 97 -1.30 -6.58 20.47
N THR A 98 -0.24 -5.92 20.03
CA THR A 98 0.89 -6.57 19.35
C THR A 98 1.57 -7.60 20.27
N GLU A 99 1.80 -7.26 21.54
CA GLU A 99 2.36 -8.18 22.53
C GLU A 99 1.47 -9.41 22.73
N MET A 100 0.15 -9.22 22.83
CA MET A 100 -0.81 -10.33 22.92
C MET A 100 -0.77 -11.23 21.67
N MET A 101 -0.71 -10.64 20.47
CA MET A 101 -0.68 -11.37 19.19
C MET A 101 0.62 -12.15 19.02
N VAL A 102 1.77 -11.58 19.37
CA VAL A 102 3.09 -12.21 19.15
C VAL A 102 3.54 -13.04 20.34
N GLY A 103 3.07 -12.72 21.54
CA GLY A 103 3.40 -13.42 22.80
C GLY A 103 4.73 -13.02 23.42
N LYS A 104 5.34 -11.95 22.94
CA LYS A 104 6.54 -11.33 23.53
C LYS A 104 6.53 -9.83 23.26
N LYS A 105 7.16 -9.08 24.17
CA LYS A 105 7.31 -7.64 24.02
C LYS A 105 8.11 -7.33 22.77
N ILE A 106 7.56 -6.52 21.88
CA ILE A 106 8.22 -6.07 20.66
C ILE A 106 8.55 -4.59 20.86
N GLU A 107 9.84 -4.26 20.76
CA GLU A 107 10.25 -2.87 20.62
C GLU A 107 9.97 -2.44 19.17
N LEU A 108 8.96 -1.58 18.99
CA LEU A 108 8.60 -1.02 17.69
C LEU A 108 9.63 0.04 17.21
N ASN A 109 10.57 0.43 18.06
CA ASN A 109 11.66 1.33 17.69
C ASN A 109 12.74 0.58 16.92
N ILE A 110 12.64 0.60 15.62
CA ILE A 110 13.71 0.13 14.73
C ILE A 110 14.80 1.20 14.72
N GLN A 111 15.93 0.91 15.40
CA GLN A 111 17.14 1.74 15.25
C GLN A 111 17.62 1.59 13.79
N ARG A 112 17.54 2.68 13.05
CA ARG A 112 18.09 2.75 11.68
C ARG A 112 19.45 3.42 11.78
N ASN A 113 20.48 2.73 11.33
CA ASN A 113 21.76 3.37 11.09
C ASN A 113 21.60 4.41 9.97
N GLU A 114 22.28 5.55 10.12
CA GLU A 114 22.34 6.51 9.02
C GLU A 114 23.05 5.89 7.81
N PRO A 115 22.58 6.15 6.60
CA PRO A 115 23.21 5.65 5.39
C PRO A 115 24.65 6.19 5.31
N HIS A 116 25.63 5.29 5.06
CA HIS A 116 27.03 5.64 4.87
C HIS A 116 27.39 5.52 3.37
N ASP A 117 28.29 6.38 2.91
CA ASP A 117 28.85 6.38 1.54
C ASP A 117 27.76 6.38 0.45
N THR A 118 26.77 7.23 0.59
CA THR A 118 25.67 7.32 -0.37
C THR A 118 26.12 7.96 -1.66
N ALA A 119 25.89 7.29 -2.78
CA ALA A 119 26.10 7.80 -4.13
C ALA A 119 24.83 7.62 -4.95
N ASP A 120 24.60 8.52 -5.88
CA ASP A 120 23.47 8.42 -6.79
C ASP A 120 23.52 7.08 -7.56
N ARG A 121 22.41 6.37 -7.62
CA ARG A 121 22.28 5.10 -8.36
C ARG A 121 21.21 5.18 -9.43
N LEU A 122 20.09 5.78 -9.13
CA LEU A 122 19.01 5.98 -10.08
C LEU A 122 18.54 7.42 -9.99
N VAL A 123 18.60 8.16 -11.08
CA VAL A 123 18.10 9.53 -11.17
C VAL A 123 16.96 9.55 -12.17
N VAL A 124 15.77 9.82 -11.67
CA VAL A 124 14.58 10.05 -12.49
C VAL A 124 14.46 11.56 -12.68
N ASN A 125 14.39 12.01 -13.92
CA ASN A 125 14.43 13.44 -14.26
C ASN A 125 13.26 13.82 -15.16
N ASN A 126 12.31 14.56 -14.61
CA ASN A 126 11.18 15.17 -15.30
C ASN A 126 10.41 14.19 -16.21
N ILE A 127 10.19 12.94 -15.75
CA ILE A 127 9.50 11.94 -16.56
C ILE A 127 8.01 12.20 -16.63
N THR A 128 7.48 12.10 -17.85
CA THR A 128 6.04 12.15 -18.12
C THR A 128 5.69 10.97 -19.03
N CYS A 129 4.60 10.28 -18.72
CA CYS A 129 4.06 9.24 -19.59
C CYS A 129 2.53 9.24 -19.58
N PHE A 130 1.97 8.64 -20.63
CA PHE A 130 0.54 8.53 -20.88
C PHE A 130 0.10 7.06 -20.86
N ASP A 131 -1.15 6.83 -20.52
CA ASP A 131 -1.77 5.54 -20.69
C ASP A 131 -2.16 5.26 -22.17
N ARG A 132 -2.75 4.10 -22.43
CA ARG A 132 -3.20 3.72 -23.79
C ARG A 132 -4.33 4.58 -24.33
N MET A 133 -5.02 5.33 -23.48
CA MET A 133 -6.11 6.24 -23.83
C MET A 133 -5.63 7.69 -23.97
N GLY A 134 -4.33 7.95 -23.77
CA GLY A 134 -3.74 9.28 -23.85
C GLY A 134 -3.90 10.12 -22.57
N ALA A 135 -4.35 9.53 -21.46
CA ALA A 135 -4.40 10.23 -20.19
C ALA A 135 -3.02 10.24 -19.53
N THR A 136 -2.64 11.37 -18.94
CA THR A 136 -1.38 11.52 -18.21
C THR A 136 -1.41 10.67 -16.94
N VAL A 137 -0.48 9.72 -16.83
CA VAL A 137 -0.34 8.84 -15.65
C VAL A 137 0.85 9.18 -14.79
N LEU A 138 1.89 9.78 -15.37
CA LEU A 138 2.99 10.45 -14.67
C LEU A 138 3.17 11.82 -15.27
N ASP A 139 3.32 12.85 -14.43
CA ASP A 139 3.51 14.23 -14.83
C ASP A 139 4.71 14.84 -14.13
N ASN A 140 5.78 15.07 -14.89
CA ASN A 140 7.00 15.77 -14.46
C ASN A 140 7.62 15.20 -13.17
N VAL A 141 7.68 13.87 -13.04
CA VAL A 141 8.19 13.20 -11.84
C VAL A 141 9.71 13.22 -11.82
N SER A 142 10.29 13.65 -10.70
CA SER A 142 11.74 13.69 -10.49
C SER A 142 12.11 13.25 -9.09
N PHE A 143 13.13 12.41 -8.97
CA PHE A 143 13.75 12.03 -7.69
C PHE A 143 15.09 11.32 -7.94
N THR A 144 15.88 11.18 -6.88
CA THR A 144 17.12 10.43 -6.89
C THR A 144 17.08 9.33 -5.84
N ALA A 145 17.40 8.10 -6.22
CA ALA A 145 17.64 7.00 -5.31
C ALA A 145 19.15 6.73 -5.20
N LYS A 146 19.63 6.63 -3.95
CA LYS A 146 21.06 6.50 -3.64
C LYS A 146 21.43 5.11 -3.18
N SER A 147 22.72 4.77 -3.23
CA SER A 147 23.21 3.58 -2.56
C SER A 147 23.08 3.69 -1.05
N GLY A 148 22.83 2.58 -0.36
CA GLY A 148 22.76 2.54 1.10
C GLY A 148 21.49 3.13 1.72
N GLU A 149 20.53 3.60 0.92
CA GLU A 149 19.23 4.07 1.40
C GLU A 149 18.07 3.16 0.98
N ILE A 150 16.96 3.29 1.67
CA ILE A 150 15.66 2.75 1.27
C ILE A 150 14.76 3.94 0.93
N LEU A 151 14.50 4.14 -0.37
CA LEU A 151 13.58 5.18 -0.84
C LEU A 151 12.15 4.63 -0.86
N GLY A 152 11.27 5.20 -0.04
CA GLY A 152 9.83 4.89 -0.05
C GLY A 152 9.08 5.79 -1.02
N ILE A 153 8.20 5.20 -1.86
CA ILE A 153 7.30 5.93 -2.75
C ILE A 153 5.88 5.68 -2.27
N ALA A 154 5.24 6.72 -1.75
CA ALA A 154 3.88 6.65 -1.22
C ALA A 154 2.86 7.24 -2.19
N GLY A 155 1.67 6.66 -2.21
CA GLY A 155 0.53 7.14 -2.99
C GLY A 155 -0.69 6.27 -2.77
N ILE A 156 -1.87 6.77 -3.12
CA ILE A 156 -3.09 5.96 -3.15
C ILE A 156 -3.15 5.13 -4.45
N ALA A 157 -3.99 4.11 -4.48
CA ALA A 157 -4.19 3.29 -5.68
C ALA A 157 -4.51 4.17 -6.91
N GLY A 158 -3.80 3.93 -8.01
CA GLY A 158 -3.96 4.71 -9.24
C GLY A 158 -3.20 6.03 -9.30
N SER A 159 -2.26 6.29 -8.37
CA SER A 159 -1.42 7.50 -8.37
C SER A 159 -0.17 7.38 -9.24
N GLY A 160 -0.03 6.35 -10.06
CA GLY A 160 1.07 6.21 -11.02
C GLY A 160 2.28 5.42 -10.50
N GLN A 161 2.22 4.81 -9.30
CA GLN A 161 3.34 4.03 -8.76
C GLN A 161 3.72 2.87 -9.66
N ARG A 162 2.72 2.16 -10.22
CA ARG A 162 2.94 1.07 -11.16
C ARG A 162 3.61 1.55 -12.43
N GLU A 163 3.10 2.62 -13.03
CA GLU A 163 3.62 3.21 -14.25
C GLU A 163 5.05 3.73 -14.06
N LEU A 164 5.35 4.25 -12.86
CA LEU A 164 6.71 4.64 -12.48
C LEU A 164 7.66 3.45 -12.48
N LEU A 165 7.28 2.34 -11.83
CA LEU A 165 8.09 1.12 -11.80
C LEU A 165 8.26 0.52 -13.20
N GLU A 166 7.20 0.47 -13.99
CA GLU A 166 7.21 0.01 -15.38
C GLU A 166 8.11 0.89 -16.26
N SER A 167 8.12 2.22 -16.03
CA SER A 167 9.01 3.16 -16.73
C SER A 167 10.49 2.88 -16.42
N ILE A 168 10.82 2.68 -15.13
CA ILE A 168 12.19 2.35 -14.70
C ILE A 168 12.65 1.01 -15.30
N ALA A 169 11.73 0.06 -15.44
CA ALA A 169 12.02 -1.25 -16.00
C ALA A 169 12.08 -1.30 -17.53
N GLY A 170 11.72 -0.21 -18.21
CA GLY A 170 11.64 -0.16 -19.68
C GLY A 170 10.40 -0.87 -20.25
N LEU A 171 9.36 -1.06 -19.42
CA LEU A 171 8.07 -1.64 -19.82
C LEU A 171 7.05 -0.57 -20.25
N GLN A 172 7.18 0.64 -19.71
CA GLN A 172 6.38 1.82 -20.06
C GLN A 172 7.25 2.82 -20.80
N ARG A 173 6.76 3.33 -21.92
CA ARG A 173 7.45 4.36 -22.72
C ARG A 173 7.34 5.72 -22.05
N LEU A 174 8.44 6.45 -22.00
CA LEU A 174 8.49 7.83 -21.57
C LEU A 174 8.17 8.75 -22.76
N GLU A 175 7.28 9.71 -22.57
CA GLU A 175 7.06 10.78 -23.53
C GLU A 175 8.09 11.88 -23.34
N PHE A 176 8.30 12.31 -22.08
CA PHE A 176 9.30 13.32 -21.72
C PHE A 176 10.17 12.83 -20.57
N GLY A 177 11.32 13.49 -20.41
CA GLY A 177 12.28 13.23 -19.34
C GLY A 177 13.22 12.07 -19.63
N ASP A 178 13.98 11.69 -18.63
CA ASP A 178 14.96 10.61 -18.72
C ASP A 178 15.14 9.92 -17.37
N ILE A 179 15.64 8.69 -17.42
CA ILE A 179 16.01 7.89 -16.25
C ILE A 179 17.47 7.51 -16.41
N PHE A 180 18.31 7.88 -15.44
CA PHE A 180 19.73 7.60 -15.46
C PHE A 180 20.10 6.59 -14.39
N TYR A 181 20.90 5.63 -14.77
CA TYR A 181 21.56 4.69 -13.88
C TYR A 181 23.05 4.99 -13.76
N PHE A 182 23.58 4.90 -12.55
CA PHE A 182 25.01 5.06 -12.28
C PHE A 182 25.59 3.72 -11.86
N ASP A 183 26.49 3.18 -12.67
CA ASP A 183 27.15 1.89 -12.41
C ASP A 183 27.95 1.97 -11.10
N PRO A 184 27.77 1.02 -10.16
CA PRO A 184 28.42 1.09 -8.86
C PRO A 184 29.96 0.89 -8.92
N LYS A 185 30.49 0.30 -10.00
CA LYS A 185 31.92 0.03 -10.13
C LYS A 185 32.66 1.13 -10.87
N THR A 186 32.06 1.64 -11.91
CA THR A 186 32.69 2.61 -12.82
C THR A 186 32.20 4.03 -12.63
N ASN A 187 31.10 4.20 -11.88
CA ASN A 187 30.33 5.44 -11.74
C ASN A 187 29.89 6.07 -13.08
N LYS A 188 29.84 5.26 -14.14
CA LYS A 188 29.39 5.69 -15.45
C LYS A 188 27.90 5.94 -15.44
N LYS A 189 27.49 7.10 -15.93
CA LYS A 189 26.09 7.48 -16.11
C LYS A 189 25.56 6.90 -17.41
N GLU A 190 24.46 6.18 -17.37
CA GLU A 190 23.81 5.58 -18.53
C GLU A 190 22.31 5.90 -18.54
N SER A 191 21.76 6.28 -19.69
CA SER A 191 20.33 6.51 -19.85
C SER A 191 19.61 5.18 -20.04
N LEU A 192 18.49 5.00 -19.32
CA LEU A 192 17.57 3.86 -19.48
C LEU A 192 16.41 4.19 -20.42
N ARG A 193 16.30 5.44 -20.90
CA ARG A 193 15.25 5.87 -21.82
C ARG A 193 15.28 5.05 -23.09
N ASP A 194 14.12 4.65 -23.56
CA ASP A 194 13.89 3.84 -24.78
C ASP A 194 14.65 2.49 -24.80
N LYS A 195 15.10 2.01 -23.64
CA LYS A 195 15.71 0.70 -23.47
C LYS A 195 14.65 -0.34 -23.12
N THR A 196 14.76 -1.51 -23.75
CA THR A 196 13.95 -2.65 -23.35
C THR A 196 14.47 -3.27 -22.04
N PRO A 197 13.64 -4.02 -21.29
CA PRO A 197 14.10 -4.71 -20.08
C PRO A 197 15.34 -5.58 -20.28
N MET A 198 15.45 -6.22 -21.46
CA MET A 198 16.62 -7.03 -21.83
C MET A 198 17.87 -6.17 -21.97
N GLN A 199 17.79 -5.02 -22.64
CA GLN A 199 18.92 -4.09 -22.78
C GLN A 199 19.34 -3.51 -21.44
N ILE A 200 18.39 -3.12 -20.58
CA ILE A 200 18.65 -2.64 -19.21
C ILE A 200 19.42 -3.70 -18.43
N ARG A 201 19.00 -4.97 -18.51
CA ARG A 201 19.69 -6.09 -17.87
C ARG A 201 21.10 -6.31 -18.42
N GLN A 202 21.33 -6.18 -19.73
CA GLN A 202 22.64 -6.29 -20.38
C GLN A 202 23.60 -5.18 -19.93
N MET A 203 23.09 -4.01 -19.56
CA MET A 203 23.88 -2.92 -18.96
C MET A 203 24.31 -3.20 -17.51
N GLY A 204 23.96 -4.35 -16.95
CA GLY A 204 24.28 -4.74 -15.58
C GLY A 204 23.26 -4.26 -14.54
N VAL A 205 22.18 -3.60 -14.96
CA VAL A 205 21.09 -3.17 -14.06
C VAL A 205 20.23 -4.38 -13.73
N ARG A 206 20.29 -4.83 -12.47
CA ARG A 206 19.46 -5.93 -11.97
C ARG A 206 18.27 -5.37 -11.24
N LEU A 207 17.10 -5.39 -11.89
CA LEU A 207 15.83 -5.04 -11.30
C LEU A 207 15.11 -6.32 -10.85
N SER A 208 14.52 -6.28 -9.68
CA SER A 208 13.65 -7.33 -9.16
C SER A 208 12.36 -6.67 -8.66
N PHE A 209 11.22 -7.22 -9.06
CA PHE A 209 9.90 -6.78 -8.63
C PHE A 209 9.28 -7.85 -7.75
N VAL A 210 8.70 -7.41 -6.65
CA VAL A 210 7.80 -8.22 -5.82
C VAL A 210 6.42 -7.60 -6.00
N PRO A 211 5.58 -8.14 -6.92
CA PRO A 211 4.23 -7.59 -7.15
C PRO A 211 3.33 -7.87 -5.95
N GLU A 212 2.26 -7.08 -5.85
CA GLU A 212 1.07 -7.50 -5.10
C GLU A 212 0.43 -8.68 -5.85
N ASP A 213 -0.04 -9.71 -5.12
CA ASP A 213 -0.67 -10.92 -5.65
C ASP A 213 -1.91 -10.63 -6.52
#